data_cf9a8dba179deacd3e350e2e14575beb
#
_entry.id   cf9a8dba179deacd3e350e2e14575beb
#
_cell.length_a   1.000
_cell.length_b   1.000
_cell.length_c   1.000
_cell.angle_alpha   90.00
_cell.angle_beta   90.00
_cell.angle_gamma   90.00
#
_symmetry.space_group_name_H-M   'P 1'
#
loop_
_entity.id
_entity.type
_entity.pdbx_description
1 polymer ?
#
loop_
_entity_poly.entity_id
_entity_poly.type
_entity_poly.pdbx_seq_one_letter_code
_entity_poly.pdbx_strand_id
1 'polypeptide(L)'
;MDEELKAQFPVIENLLAAMNVPVVALPGWEGDDILGTVAARDEELGYRTLLVTGDKDAYQLASDLTKIVTTKRGITDVVIYGPEEVEERYGVTPDQFTDFLGLKGDKADNIPGVPGIGDKKAPRCFRHMATWRASTPTLTSSRESSWRT
;
A
#
# COMPACT_ATOMS: atom_id res chain seq x y z
N MET A 1 9.80 4.80 21.33
CA MET A 1 10.76 5.50 20.43
C MET A 1 11.79 6.18 21.33
N ASP A 2 13.07 6.03 21.01
CA ASP A 2 14.17 6.62 21.75
C ASP A 2 14.08 8.15 21.79
N GLU A 3 14.38 8.77 22.93
CA GLU A 3 14.32 10.23 23.09
C GLU A 3 15.36 10.94 22.22
N GLU A 4 16.54 10.34 22.04
CA GLU A 4 17.56 10.87 21.14
C GLU A 4 17.09 10.89 19.67
N LEU A 5 16.32 9.89 19.26
CA LEU A 5 15.72 9.86 17.92
C LEU A 5 14.65 10.93 17.78
N LYS A 6 13.78 11.08 18.77
CA LYS A 6 12.74 12.13 18.76
C LYS A 6 13.34 13.54 18.61
N ALA A 7 14.48 13.80 19.27
CA ALA A 7 15.15 15.09 19.20
C ALA A 7 15.69 15.41 17.79
N GLN A 8 15.86 14.42 16.93
CA GLN A 8 16.36 14.61 15.56
C GLN A 8 15.27 15.06 14.57
N PHE A 9 13.99 14.76 14.83
CA PHE A 9 12.91 15.14 13.91
C PHE A 9 12.85 16.64 13.59
N PRO A 10 12.89 17.55 14.57
CA PRO A 10 12.88 18.98 14.26
C PRO A 10 14.10 19.44 13.45
N VAL A 11 15.25 18.77 13.64
CA VAL A 11 16.46 19.08 12.87
C VAL A 11 16.29 18.67 11.41
N ILE A 12 15.69 17.49 11.18
CA ILE A 12 15.39 17.00 9.83
C ILE A 12 14.38 17.91 9.13
N GLU A 13 13.31 18.32 9.82
CA GLU A 13 12.31 19.22 9.27
C GLU A 13 12.92 20.58 8.88
N ASN A 14 13.76 21.15 9.73
CA ASN A 14 14.47 22.39 9.43
C ASN A 14 15.42 22.25 8.23
N LEU A 15 16.11 21.11 8.11
CA LEU A 15 16.97 20.82 6.96
C LEU A 15 16.15 20.73 5.67
N LEU A 16 15.05 19.99 5.68
CA LEU A 16 14.17 19.84 4.51
C LEU A 16 13.59 21.21 4.09
N ALA A 17 13.17 22.04 5.06
CA ALA A 17 12.70 23.38 4.80
C ALA A 17 13.80 24.25 4.17
N ALA A 18 15.05 24.18 4.66
CA ALA A 18 16.19 24.90 4.10
C ALA A 18 16.55 24.45 2.68
N MET A 19 16.28 23.17 2.36
CA MET A 19 16.45 22.59 1.02
C MET A 19 15.25 22.85 0.10
N ASN A 20 14.23 23.54 0.56
CA ASN A 20 12.94 23.73 -0.15
C ASN A 20 12.25 22.41 -0.54
N VAL A 21 12.37 21.39 0.31
CA VAL A 21 11.67 20.12 0.16
C VAL A 21 10.38 20.19 0.98
N PRO A 22 9.19 20.04 0.36
CA PRO A 22 7.93 20.11 1.08
C PRO A 22 7.78 18.93 2.04
N VAL A 23 7.35 19.23 3.26
CA VAL A 23 6.98 18.23 4.27
C VAL A 23 5.47 18.30 4.46
N VAL A 24 4.79 17.17 4.33
CA VAL A 24 3.35 17.08 4.53
C VAL A 24 3.07 16.19 5.72
N ALA A 25 2.35 16.73 6.70
CA ALA A 25 1.89 15.99 7.86
C ALA A 25 0.44 16.37 8.16
N LEU A 26 -0.40 15.40 8.45
CA LEU A 26 -1.80 15.61 8.78
C LEU A 26 -2.11 14.90 10.10
N PRO A 27 -2.43 15.63 11.18
CA PRO A 27 -2.74 15.03 12.47
C PRO A 27 -3.91 14.05 12.38
N GLY A 28 -3.73 12.84 12.92
CA GLY A 28 -4.75 11.79 12.91
C GLY A 28 -4.75 10.89 11.67
N TRP A 29 -3.84 11.12 10.73
CA TRP A 29 -3.64 10.29 9.54
C TRP A 29 -2.22 9.73 9.52
N GLU A 30 -2.04 8.57 8.92
CA GLU A 30 -0.74 7.96 8.75
C GLU A 30 -0.05 8.44 7.46
N GLY A 31 1.25 8.21 7.35
CA GLY A 31 2.01 8.58 6.16
C GLY A 31 1.47 7.91 4.89
N ASP A 32 1.01 6.68 5.01
CA ASP A 32 0.48 5.87 3.90
C ASP A 32 -0.85 6.41 3.37
N ASP A 33 -1.70 6.99 4.24
CA ASP A 33 -2.92 7.68 3.82
C ASP A 33 -2.59 8.89 2.93
N ILE A 34 -1.53 9.63 3.31
CA ILE A 34 -1.05 10.79 2.53
C ILE A 34 -0.47 10.30 1.20
N LEU A 35 0.37 9.26 1.22
CA LEU A 35 0.96 8.69 0.01
C LEU A 35 -0.13 8.20 -0.96
N GLY A 36 -1.11 7.46 -0.47
CA GLY A 36 -2.24 6.98 -1.26
C GLY A 36 -3.09 8.11 -1.84
N THR A 37 -3.35 9.14 -1.03
CA THR A 37 -4.12 10.31 -1.46
C THR A 37 -3.40 11.09 -2.57
N VAL A 38 -2.09 11.31 -2.41
CA VAL A 38 -1.27 12.02 -3.42
C VAL A 38 -1.19 11.19 -4.70
N ALA A 39 -0.91 9.89 -4.59
CA ALA A 39 -0.82 9.01 -5.75
C ALA A 39 -2.15 8.99 -6.56
N ALA A 40 -3.28 8.83 -5.89
CA ALA A 40 -4.59 8.85 -6.54
C ALA A 40 -4.86 10.20 -7.24
N ARG A 41 -4.49 11.31 -6.59
CA ARG A 41 -4.64 12.63 -7.18
C ARG A 41 -3.76 12.85 -8.38
N ASP A 42 -2.52 12.39 -8.32
CA ASP A 42 -1.57 12.47 -9.44
C ASP A 42 -2.05 11.65 -10.64
N GLU A 43 -2.62 10.47 -10.40
CA GLU A 43 -3.20 9.64 -11.45
C GLU A 43 -4.39 10.32 -12.15
N GLU A 44 -5.29 10.96 -11.39
CA GLU A 44 -6.38 11.76 -11.98
C GLU A 44 -5.87 12.88 -12.90
N LEU A 45 -4.70 13.43 -12.59
CA LEU A 45 -4.04 14.48 -13.36
C LEU A 45 -3.13 13.94 -14.49
N GLY A 46 -2.97 12.62 -14.58
CA GLY A 46 -2.12 11.94 -15.57
C GLY A 46 -0.62 12.01 -15.27
N TYR A 47 -0.23 12.30 -14.03
CA TYR A 47 1.17 12.31 -13.61
C TYR A 47 1.68 10.89 -13.31
N ARG A 48 3.00 10.74 -13.42
CA ARG A 48 3.70 9.54 -12.97
C ARG A 48 4.25 9.79 -11.58
N THR A 49 3.95 8.87 -10.65
CA THR A 49 4.34 8.97 -9.25
C THR A 49 5.33 7.89 -8.87
N LEU A 50 6.37 8.25 -8.14
CA LEU A 50 7.31 7.33 -7.52
C LEU A 50 7.17 7.43 -6.00
N LEU A 51 6.62 6.41 -5.37
CA LEU A 51 6.51 6.31 -3.93
C LEU A 51 7.77 5.63 -3.37
N VAL A 52 8.59 6.38 -2.67
CA VAL A 52 9.83 5.87 -2.06
C VAL A 52 9.51 5.46 -0.63
N THR A 53 9.39 4.16 -0.39
CA THR A 53 9.05 3.62 0.93
C THR A 53 9.65 2.23 1.13
N GLY A 54 9.93 1.88 2.39
CA GLY A 54 10.28 0.51 2.80
C GLY A 54 9.07 -0.32 3.20
N ASP A 55 7.90 0.31 3.30
CA ASP A 55 6.68 -0.35 3.71
C ASP A 55 6.08 -1.17 2.57
N LYS A 56 5.71 -2.42 2.90
CA LYS A 56 5.12 -3.35 1.94
C LYS A 56 3.67 -2.98 1.61
N ASP A 57 2.99 -2.33 2.53
CA ASP A 57 1.58 -1.98 2.35
C ASP A 57 1.39 -1.03 1.18
N ALA A 58 2.42 -0.24 0.85
CA ALA A 58 2.43 0.60 -0.33
C ALA A 58 2.28 -0.17 -1.66
N TYR A 59 2.54 -1.49 -1.71
CA TYR A 59 2.38 -2.25 -2.95
C TYR A 59 0.93 -2.29 -3.45
N GLN A 60 -0.07 -2.08 -2.57
CA GLN A 60 -1.46 -1.92 -2.97
C GLN A 60 -1.69 -0.68 -3.86
N LEU A 61 -0.79 0.31 -3.80
CA LEU A 61 -0.87 1.56 -4.56
C LEU A 61 -0.20 1.47 -5.93
N ALA A 62 0.45 0.34 -6.26
CA ALA A 62 1.13 0.20 -7.53
C ALA A 62 0.13 0.16 -8.70
N SER A 63 0.37 1.01 -9.70
CA SER A 63 -0.43 1.11 -10.92
C SER A 63 0.46 1.34 -12.15
N ASP A 64 -0.14 1.59 -13.30
CA ASP A 64 0.62 1.96 -14.50
C ASP A 64 1.34 3.29 -14.33
N LEU A 65 0.76 4.21 -13.58
CA LEU A 65 1.31 5.55 -13.33
C LEU A 65 2.08 5.65 -12.00
N THR A 66 1.72 4.83 -11.00
CA THR A 66 2.35 4.84 -9.68
C THR A 66 3.28 3.63 -9.51
N LYS A 67 4.55 3.87 -9.22
CA LYS A 67 5.54 2.84 -8.95
C LYS A 67 6.09 2.95 -7.53
N ILE A 68 6.33 1.82 -6.89
CA ILE A 68 6.91 1.75 -5.55
C ILE A 68 8.41 1.54 -5.66
N VAL A 69 9.16 2.43 -5.05
CA VAL A 69 10.63 2.40 -5.02
C VAL A 69 11.07 1.99 -3.62
N THR A 70 11.74 0.85 -3.51
CA THR A 70 12.25 0.34 -2.23
C THR A 70 13.74 0.01 -2.33
N THR A 71 14.43 0.03 -1.23
CA THR A 71 15.85 -0.33 -1.14
C THR A 71 16.01 -1.74 -0.58
N LYS A 72 16.88 -2.56 -1.18
CA LYS A 72 17.21 -3.91 -0.69
C LYS A 72 18.37 -3.90 0.28
N ARG A 73 19.46 -3.23 -0.07
CA ARG A 73 20.65 -3.12 0.75
C ARG A 73 21.24 -1.71 0.65
N GLY A 74 21.30 -1.02 1.80
CA GLY A 74 21.72 0.38 1.80
C GLY A 74 20.79 1.25 0.95
N ILE A 75 21.32 2.37 0.47
CA ILE A 75 20.56 3.36 -0.32
C ILE A 75 20.75 3.23 -1.83
N THR A 76 21.68 2.39 -2.26
CA THR A 76 22.10 2.29 -3.68
C THR A 76 21.46 1.13 -4.43
N ASP A 77 21.04 0.06 -3.73
CA ASP A 77 20.38 -1.10 -4.33
C ASP A 77 18.86 -0.87 -4.33
N VAL A 78 18.40 -0.17 -5.35
CA VAL A 78 17.00 0.25 -5.50
C VAL A 78 16.25 -0.73 -6.38
N VAL A 79 15.03 -1.07 -5.98
CA VAL A 79 14.09 -1.88 -6.77
C VAL A 79 12.81 -1.09 -6.98
N ILE A 80 12.31 -1.11 -8.20
CA ILE A 80 11.06 -0.46 -8.58
C ILE A 80 10.02 -1.54 -8.82
N TYR A 81 8.87 -1.39 -8.18
CA TYR A 81 7.72 -2.29 -8.31
C TYR A 81 6.57 -1.55 -8.97
N GLY A 82 6.13 -2.03 -10.12
CA GLY A 82 4.83 -1.77 -10.69
C GLY A 82 3.89 -2.95 -10.47
N PRO A 83 2.72 -2.97 -11.10
CA PRO A 83 1.76 -4.07 -10.96
C PRO A 83 2.35 -5.43 -11.33
N GLU A 84 3.11 -5.50 -12.43
CA GLU A 84 3.71 -6.74 -12.92
C GLU A 84 4.75 -7.30 -11.93
N GLU A 85 5.62 -6.45 -11.39
CA GLU A 85 6.65 -6.86 -10.43
C GLU A 85 6.03 -7.27 -9.08
N VAL A 86 4.91 -6.65 -8.68
CA VAL A 86 4.15 -7.08 -7.50
C VAL A 86 3.56 -8.46 -7.73
N GLU A 87 2.92 -8.69 -8.88
CA GLU A 87 2.31 -9.98 -9.21
C GLU A 87 3.38 -11.07 -9.38
N GLU A 88 4.49 -10.79 -10.05
CA GLU A 88 5.60 -11.75 -10.19
C GLU A 88 6.15 -12.17 -8.81
N ARG A 89 6.32 -11.22 -7.91
CA ARG A 89 6.93 -11.48 -6.60
C ARG A 89 6.00 -12.14 -5.61
N TYR A 90 4.73 -11.73 -5.56
CA TYR A 90 3.77 -12.13 -4.53
C TYR A 90 2.66 -13.04 -5.05
N GLY A 91 2.46 -13.12 -6.36
CA GLY A 91 1.42 -13.93 -7.00
C GLY A 91 0.01 -13.37 -6.83
N VAL A 92 -0.10 -12.08 -6.52
CA VAL A 92 -1.34 -11.32 -6.38
C VAL A 92 -1.17 -9.94 -7.01
N THR A 93 -2.26 -9.38 -7.50
CA THR A 93 -2.28 -8.02 -8.05
C THR A 93 -2.27 -6.96 -6.93
N PRO A 94 -1.89 -5.70 -7.21
CA PRO A 94 -1.89 -4.64 -6.20
C PRO A 94 -3.20 -4.48 -5.45
N ASP A 95 -4.34 -4.55 -6.14
CA ASP A 95 -5.68 -4.47 -5.53
C ASP A 95 -6.02 -5.65 -4.61
N GLN A 96 -5.32 -6.78 -4.74
CA GLN A 96 -5.45 -7.94 -3.87
C GLN A 96 -4.45 -7.96 -2.72
N PHE A 97 -3.53 -7.00 -2.68
CA PHE A 97 -2.38 -7.06 -1.78
C PHE A 97 -2.77 -6.96 -0.30
N THR A 98 -3.73 -6.10 0.03
CA THR A 98 -4.25 -5.96 1.40
C THR A 98 -4.93 -7.24 1.88
N ASP A 99 -5.77 -7.85 1.03
CA ASP A 99 -6.41 -9.13 1.34
C ASP A 99 -5.38 -10.27 1.48
N PHE A 100 -4.32 -10.23 0.65
CA PHE A 100 -3.20 -11.17 0.75
C PHE A 100 -2.50 -11.06 2.11
N LEU A 101 -2.22 -9.86 2.59
CA LEU A 101 -1.65 -9.64 3.92
C LEU A 101 -2.60 -10.10 5.02
N GLY A 102 -3.89 -9.81 4.89
CA GLY A 102 -4.91 -10.30 5.84
C GLY A 102 -4.95 -11.83 5.94
N LEU A 103 -4.87 -12.53 4.80
CA LEU A 103 -4.86 -14.00 4.77
C LEU A 103 -3.56 -14.61 5.31
N LYS A 104 -2.43 -14.08 4.86
CA LYS A 104 -1.10 -14.57 5.25
C LYS A 104 -0.75 -14.19 6.68
N GLY A 105 -1.22 -13.05 7.14
CA GLY A 105 -0.80 -12.35 8.34
C GLY A 105 0.37 -11.40 8.10
N ASP A 106 0.39 -10.33 8.87
CA ASP A 106 1.54 -9.43 8.97
C ASP A 106 1.97 -9.24 10.42
N LYS A 107 3.23 -9.61 10.70
CA LYS A 107 3.78 -9.53 12.06
C LYS A 107 4.11 -8.10 12.47
N ALA A 108 4.38 -7.21 11.49
CA ALA A 108 4.68 -5.81 11.77
C ALA A 108 3.45 -5.14 12.36
N ASP A 109 2.27 -5.43 11.80
CA ASP A 109 1.00 -4.84 12.20
C ASP A 109 0.18 -5.73 13.16
N ASN A 110 0.82 -6.80 13.67
CA ASN A 110 0.19 -7.73 14.59
C ASN A 110 -1.06 -8.41 14.01
N ILE A 111 -1.08 -8.66 12.71
CA ILE A 111 -2.14 -9.38 12.01
C ILE A 111 -1.82 -10.87 12.03
N PRO A 112 -2.63 -11.72 12.71
CA PRO A 112 -2.28 -13.13 12.89
C PRO A 112 -2.38 -13.97 11.62
N GLY A 113 -3.16 -13.53 10.63
CA GLY A 113 -3.47 -14.30 9.42
C GLY A 113 -4.30 -15.56 9.70
N VAL A 114 -4.47 -16.37 8.67
CA VAL A 114 -5.21 -17.65 8.75
C VAL A 114 -4.23 -18.81 9.00
N PRO A 115 -4.43 -19.63 10.03
CA PRO A 115 -3.54 -20.75 10.33
C PRO A 115 -3.32 -21.66 9.11
N GLY A 116 -2.06 -21.91 8.78
CA GLY A 116 -1.67 -22.76 7.66
C GLY A 116 -1.73 -22.09 6.28
N ILE A 117 -2.10 -20.81 6.19
CA ILE A 117 -2.01 -20.00 4.97
C ILE A 117 -0.80 -19.06 5.10
N GLY A 118 0.14 -19.17 4.19
CA GLY A 118 1.33 -18.34 4.09
C GLY A 118 1.57 -17.93 2.64
N ASP A 119 2.76 -17.36 2.36
CA ASP A 119 3.14 -16.78 1.06
C ASP A 119 2.80 -17.66 -0.16
N LYS A 120 2.92 -18.98 -0.03
CA LYS A 120 2.65 -19.92 -1.15
C LYS A 120 1.16 -20.25 -1.32
N LYS A 121 0.39 -20.23 -0.25
CA LYS A 121 -1.02 -20.66 -0.27
C LYS A 121 -1.97 -19.48 -0.47
N ALA A 122 -1.67 -18.32 0.11
CA ALA A 122 -2.52 -17.14 -0.01
C ALA A 122 -2.80 -16.76 -1.48
N PRO A 123 -1.82 -16.68 -2.39
CA PRO A 123 -2.10 -16.38 -3.80
C PRO A 123 -3.01 -17.41 -4.50
N ARG A 124 -2.96 -18.67 -4.05
CA ARG A 124 -3.84 -19.72 -4.60
C ARG A 124 -5.31 -19.50 -4.21
N CYS A 125 -5.56 -18.95 -3.02
CA CYS A 125 -6.91 -18.61 -2.59
C CYS A 125 -7.56 -17.60 -3.52
N PHE A 126 -6.81 -16.57 -3.97
CA PHE A 126 -7.34 -15.55 -4.88
C PHE A 126 -7.69 -16.12 -6.25
N ARG A 127 -6.90 -17.00 -6.80
CA ARG A 127 -7.22 -17.68 -8.07
C ARG A 127 -8.54 -18.46 -7.99
N HIS A 128 -8.81 -19.10 -6.88
CA HIS A 128 -10.09 -19.80 -6.68
C HIS A 128 -11.25 -18.84 -6.40
N MET A 129 -11.01 -17.73 -5.68
CA MET A 129 -12.03 -16.72 -5.41
C MET A 129 -12.43 -15.94 -6.67
N ALA A 130 -11.49 -15.66 -7.57
CA ALA A 130 -11.79 -15.02 -8.84
C ALA A 130 -12.74 -15.87 -9.69
N THR A 131 -12.53 -17.19 -9.74
CA THR A 131 -13.44 -18.12 -10.42
C THR A 131 -14.79 -18.22 -9.72
N TRP A 132 -14.83 -18.12 -8.40
CA TRP A 132 -16.08 -18.16 -7.62
C TRP A 132 -16.89 -16.87 -7.79
N ARG A 133 -16.25 -15.68 -7.74
CA ARG A 133 -16.92 -14.40 -8.01
C ARG A 133 -17.46 -14.31 -9.44
N ALA A 134 -16.76 -14.86 -10.42
CA ALA A 134 -17.23 -14.94 -11.80
C ALA A 134 -18.43 -15.89 -11.97
N SER A 135 -18.61 -16.84 -11.04
CA SER A 135 -19.67 -17.84 -11.06
C SER A 135 -20.90 -17.46 -10.23
N THR A 136 -20.80 -16.44 -9.38
CA THR A 136 -21.92 -15.96 -8.57
C THR A 136 -22.64 -14.82 -9.28
N PRO A 137 -23.98 -14.92 -9.50
CA PRO A 137 -24.75 -13.81 -10.04
C PRO A 137 -24.59 -12.60 -9.13
N THR A 138 -24.29 -11.44 -9.73
CA THR A 138 -24.21 -10.17 -9.01
C THR A 138 -25.52 -9.95 -8.25
N LEU A 139 -25.51 -10.06 -6.95
CA LEU A 139 -26.58 -9.54 -6.11
C LEU A 139 -26.55 -8.03 -6.27
N THR A 140 -27.32 -7.53 -7.22
CA THR A 140 -27.58 -6.10 -7.35
C THR A 140 -28.14 -5.63 -6.00
N SER A 141 -27.37 -4.82 -5.31
CA SER A 141 -27.77 -4.18 -4.05
C SER A 141 -28.90 -3.19 -4.35
N SER A 142 -30.14 -3.68 -4.29
CA SER A 142 -31.32 -2.85 -4.14
C SER A 142 -31.45 -2.41 -2.68
N ARG A 143 -30.58 -1.53 -2.23
CA ARG A 143 -30.72 -0.78 -0.98
C ARG A 143 -30.18 0.64 -1.15
N GLU A 144 -30.70 1.35 -2.12
CA GLU A 144 -30.82 2.79 -2.00
C GLU A 144 -32.22 3.10 -1.46
N SER A 145 -32.25 4.02 -0.52
CA SER A 145 -33.41 4.69 0.08
C SER A 145 -33.87 4.18 1.45
N SER A 146 -33.29 4.75 2.51
CA SER A 146 -34.07 5.24 3.65
C SER A 146 -33.23 5.89 4.76
N TRP A 147 -32.44 6.90 4.41
CA TRP A 147 -31.91 7.83 5.43
C TRP A 147 -32.13 9.27 4.96
N ARG A 148 -33.40 9.68 4.89
CA ARG A 148 -33.82 11.08 4.87
C ARG A 148 -35.08 11.17 5.74
N THR A 149 -34.90 11.53 6.97
CA THR A 149 -35.80 12.35 7.82
C THR A 149 -34.99 12.87 8.99
#